data_ea400bc31af2705878f28f09d53820b5
#
_entry.id   ea400bc31af2705878f28f09d53820b5
#
_cell.length_a   1.000
_cell.length_b   1.000
_cell.length_c   1.000
_cell.angle_alpha   90.00
_cell.angle_beta   90.00
_cell.angle_gamma   90.00
#
_symmetry.space_group_name_H-M   'P 1'
#
loop_
_entity.id
_entity.type
_entity.pdbx_description
1 polymer ?
#
loop_
_entity_poly.entity_id
_entity_poly.type
_entity_poly.pdbx_seq_one_letter_code
_entity_poly.pdbx_strand_id
1 'polypeptide(L)'
;IQHTHKNDILNQIVSGQLDADRMDYLLRDSYFTATSYGQFDLERILRTMRVRKVDDDKKHLVVKYTGIHSVEDYIMARYQMYWQVYYHPVARSYETVFIQLFKRLNDIFRVNKDYFSDMKVLVPFLEKKEVTVEEYFRLDENSLLYCCTLIQEKDDKIAADLADRLLN
;
A
#
# COMPACT_ATOMS: atom_id res chain seq x y z
N ILE A 1 -2.94 12.06 4.56
CA ILE A 1 -4.05 12.69 5.31
C ILE A 1 -3.39 13.63 6.31
N GLN A 2 -3.62 14.95 6.17
CA GLN A 2 -3.10 15.92 7.15
C GLN A 2 -3.90 15.76 8.45
N HIS A 3 -3.23 15.63 9.60
CA HIS A 3 -3.81 15.57 10.95
C HIS A 3 -4.36 16.95 11.39
N THR A 4 -5.35 17.45 10.66
CA THR A 4 -5.81 18.85 10.79
C THR A 4 -7.20 19.00 11.39
N HIS A 5 -7.82 17.89 11.81
CA HIS A 5 -9.14 17.99 12.42
C HIS A 5 -9.04 18.57 13.84
N LYS A 6 -9.93 19.52 14.17
CA LYS A 6 -9.96 20.18 15.50
C LYS A 6 -10.22 19.24 16.68
N ASN A 7 -10.72 18.04 16.40
CA ASN A 7 -11.00 17.02 17.42
C ASN A 7 -9.88 15.98 17.45
N ASP A 8 -9.05 15.99 18.48
CA ASP A 8 -7.91 15.09 18.66
C ASP A 8 -8.32 13.61 18.65
N ILE A 9 -9.52 13.26 19.11
CA ILE A 9 -10.01 11.88 19.10
C ILE A 9 -10.22 11.36 17.68
N LEU A 10 -10.78 12.19 16.77
CA LEU A 10 -10.95 11.80 15.38
C LEU A 10 -9.59 11.58 14.70
N ASN A 11 -8.60 12.42 14.98
CA ASN A 11 -7.25 12.22 14.49
C ASN A 11 -6.64 10.89 14.99
N GLN A 12 -6.87 10.52 16.26
CA GLN A 12 -6.37 9.27 16.83
C GLN A 12 -7.08 8.03 16.25
N ILE A 13 -8.39 8.12 15.95
CA ILE A 13 -9.15 7.03 15.31
C ILE A 13 -8.68 6.79 13.87
N VAL A 14 -8.34 7.85 13.15
CA VAL A 14 -7.95 7.76 11.72
C VAL A 14 -6.46 7.50 11.54
N SER A 15 -5.61 7.94 12.47
CA SER A 15 -4.14 7.91 12.28
C SER A 15 -3.37 7.62 13.58
N GLY A 16 -4.02 7.02 14.58
CA GLY A 16 -3.38 6.61 15.83
C GLY A 16 -2.62 5.28 15.71
N GLN A 17 -2.16 4.74 16.85
CA GLN A 17 -1.54 3.40 16.89
C GLN A 17 -2.60 2.28 16.82
N LEU A 18 -3.79 2.55 17.35
CA LEU A 18 -4.97 1.69 17.27
C LEU A 18 -6.01 2.39 16.39
N ASP A 19 -5.63 2.70 15.16
CA ASP A 19 -6.53 3.35 14.21
C ASP A 19 -7.42 2.33 13.46
N ALA A 20 -8.54 2.84 12.95
CA ALA A 20 -9.53 2.02 12.28
C ALA A 20 -8.98 1.40 10.99
N ASP A 21 -8.13 2.11 10.25
CA ASP A 21 -7.55 1.64 9.00
C ASP A 21 -6.64 0.43 9.23
N ARG A 22 -5.74 0.50 10.23
CA ARG A 22 -4.85 -0.63 10.55
C ARG A 22 -5.60 -1.85 11.04
N MET A 23 -6.62 -1.65 11.90
CA MET A 23 -7.43 -2.76 12.38
C MET A 23 -8.20 -3.42 11.24
N ASP A 24 -8.72 -2.64 10.29
CA ASP A 24 -9.40 -3.17 9.11
C ASP A 24 -8.45 -3.92 8.19
N TYR A 25 -7.37 -3.27 7.73
CA TYR A 25 -6.53 -3.90 6.72
C TYR A 25 -5.81 -5.16 7.23
N LEU A 26 -5.40 -5.22 8.49
CA LEU A 26 -4.78 -6.43 9.05
C LEU A 26 -5.71 -7.64 8.96
N LEU A 27 -6.98 -7.49 9.35
CA LEU A 27 -7.97 -8.56 9.28
C LEU A 27 -8.31 -8.91 7.82
N ARG A 28 -8.53 -7.91 6.99
CA ARG A 28 -8.87 -8.06 5.58
C ARG A 28 -7.74 -8.71 4.79
N ASP A 29 -6.50 -8.23 4.97
CA ASP A 29 -5.35 -8.78 4.27
C ASP A 29 -5.03 -10.21 4.73
N SER A 30 -5.17 -10.49 6.04
CA SER A 30 -5.08 -11.86 6.57
C SER A 30 -6.07 -12.80 5.89
N TYR A 31 -7.30 -12.35 5.69
CA TYR A 31 -8.33 -13.12 4.99
C TYR A 31 -7.95 -13.36 3.52
N PHE A 32 -7.60 -12.32 2.77
CA PHE A 32 -7.31 -12.42 1.34
C PHE A 32 -5.98 -13.13 1.02
N THR A 33 -5.01 -13.07 1.94
CA THR A 33 -3.74 -13.84 1.79
C THR A 33 -3.84 -15.27 2.33
N ALA A 34 -5.02 -15.68 2.82
CA ALA A 34 -5.26 -16.98 3.42
C ALA A 34 -4.28 -17.30 4.56
N THR A 35 -3.88 -16.30 5.35
CA THR A 35 -3.01 -16.46 6.51
C THR A 35 -3.79 -16.23 7.80
N SER A 36 -3.27 -16.72 8.92
CA SER A 36 -3.83 -16.44 10.25
C SER A 36 -3.07 -15.36 11.03
N TYR A 37 -2.02 -14.80 10.44
CA TYR A 37 -1.09 -13.89 11.12
C TYR A 37 -1.73 -12.57 11.56
N GLY A 38 -2.68 -12.05 10.79
CA GLY A 38 -3.34 -10.76 11.06
C GLY A 38 -4.58 -10.87 11.94
N GLN A 39 -4.87 -12.03 12.52
CA GLN A 39 -6.06 -12.22 13.37
C GLN A 39 -5.81 -11.76 14.80
N PHE A 40 -6.75 -11.02 15.36
CA PHE A 40 -6.78 -10.55 16.75
C PHE A 40 -8.22 -10.27 17.19
N ASP A 41 -8.47 -10.15 18.49
CA ASP A 41 -9.81 -9.88 19.03
C ASP A 41 -10.18 -8.39 18.92
N LEU A 42 -10.61 -7.96 17.73
CA LEU A 42 -11.08 -6.60 17.45
C LEU A 42 -12.25 -6.21 18.39
N GLU A 43 -13.20 -7.10 18.60
CA GLU A 43 -14.38 -6.80 19.42
C GLU A 43 -13.97 -6.47 20.87
N ARG A 44 -13.04 -7.20 21.43
CA ARG A 44 -12.51 -6.96 22.77
C ARG A 44 -11.77 -5.64 22.84
N ILE A 45 -10.97 -5.29 21.85
CA ILE A 45 -10.31 -3.99 21.77
C ILE A 45 -11.37 -2.88 21.80
N LEU A 46 -12.36 -2.92 20.90
CA LEU A 46 -13.41 -1.90 20.81
C LEU A 46 -14.22 -1.78 22.11
N ARG A 47 -14.58 -2.89 22.74
CA ARG A 47 -15.30 -2.90 24.01
C ARG A 47 -14.49 -2.31 25.18
N THR A 48 -13.18 -2.33 25.11
CA THR A 48 -12.29 -1.83 26.16
C THR A 48 -11.74 -0.44 25.88
N MET A 49 -11.87 0.09 24.67
CA MET A 49 -11.51 1.47 24.32
C MET A 49 -12.37 2.48 25.08
N ARG A 50 -11.72 3.55 25.54
CA ARG A 50 -12.36 4.69 26.26
C ARG A 50 -11.69 5.99 25.84
N VAL A 51 -12.43 7.07 25.98
CA VAL A 51 -11.90 8.44 25.89
C VAL A 51 -11.62 8.95 27.30
N ARG A 52 -10.40 9.40 27.55
CA ARG A 52 -9.99 9.97 28.82
C ARG A 52 -9.28 11.31 28.59
N LYS A 53 -9.45 12.23 29.55
CA LYS A 53 -8.59 13.41 29.68
C LYS A 53 -7.34 12.97 30.44
N VAL A 54 -6.16 13.21 29.86
CA VAL A 54 -4.88 12.79 30.44
C VAL A 54 -4.12 14.01 30.94
N ASP A 55 -3.76 14.94 30.05
CA ASP A 55 -3.01 16.15 30.39
C ASP A 55 -3.69 17.39 29.79
N ASP A 56 -3.66 18.54 30.49
CA ASP A 56 -4.10 19.87 30.04
C ASP A 56 -5.43 19.84 29.24
N ASP A 57 -6.41 19.08 29.69
CA ASP A 57 -7.73 18.94 29.07
C ASP A 57 -7.75 18.20 27.71
N LYS A 58 -6.61 17.68 27.21
CA LYS A 58 -6.57 16.90 25.97
C LYS A 58 -7.21 15.54 26.17
N LYS A 59 -8.05 15.18 25.21
CA LYS A 59 -8.71 13.88 25.18
C LYS A 59 -7.83 12.87 24.45
N HIS A 60 -7.66 11.70 25.06
CA HIS A 60 -6.93 10.59 24.50
C HIS A 60 -7.80 9.34 24.41
N LEU A 61 -7.56 8.59 23.33
CA LEU A 61 -8.10 7.25 23.17
C LEU A 61 -7.21 6.30 23.98
N VAL A 62 -7.79 5.62 24.96
CA VAL A 62 -7.09 4.72 25.88
C VAL A 62 -7.78 3.37 25.94
N VAL A 63 -7.07 2.33 26.30
CA VAL A 63 -7.64 1.00 26.49
C VAL A 63 -7.64 0.67 27.98
N LYS A 64 -8.75 0.10 28.47
CA LYS A 64 -8.81 -0.41 29.84
C LYS A 64 -7.77 -1.51 30.04
N TYR A 65 -7.23 -1.63 31.25
CA TYR A 65 -6.26 -2.69 31.60
C TYR A 65 -6.77 -4.09 31.25
N THR A 66 -8.07 -4.34 31.39
CA THR A 66 -8.69 -5.62 31.01
C THR A 66 -8.66 -5.94 29.52
N GLY A 67 -8.28 -5.01 28.67
CA GLY A 67 -8.11 -5.19 27.23
C GLY A 67 -6.65 -5.27 26.77
N ILE A 68 -5.68 -5.23 27.71
CA ILE A 68 -4.26 -5.13 27.36
C ILE A 68 -3.78 -6.32 26.51
N HIS A 69 -4.20 -7.53 26.83
CA HIS A 69 -3.81 -8.72 26.07
C HIS A 69 -4.32 -8.69 24.64
N SER A 70 -5.53 -8.18 24.39
CA SER A 70 -6.02 -8.03 23.00
C SER A 70 -5.23 -6.97 22.24
N VAL A 71 -4.68 -5.97 22.89
CA VAL A 71 -3.76 -4.99 22.27
C VAL A 71 -2.40 -5.64 22.01
N GLU A 72 -1.89 -6.47 22.89
CA GLU A 72 -0.66 -7.23 22.69
C GLU A 72 -0.82 -8.17 21.46
N ASP A 73 -1.94 -8.90 21.38
CA ASP A 73 -2.26 -9.76 20.24
C ASP A 73 -2.32 -8.95 18.92
N TYR A 74 -2.95 -7.77 18.93
CA TYR A 74 -2.97 -6.88 17.78
C TYR A 74 -1.56 -6.44 17.36
N ILE A 75 -0.69 -6.08 18.29
CA ILE A 75 0.69 -5.68 18.00
C ILE A 75 1.46 -6.86 17.40
N MET A 76 1.27 -8.07 17.95
CA MET A 76 1.91 -9.27 17.41
C MET A 76 1.36 -9.66 16.04
N ALA A 77 0.05 -9.57 15.83
CA ALA A 77 -0.56 -9.80 14.53
C ALA A 77 0.01 -8.83 13.49
N ARG A 78 0.09 -7.54 13.82
CA ARG A 78 0.71 -6.53 12.94
C ARG A 78 2.18 -6.86 12.65
N TYR A 79 2.98 -7.20 13.64
CA TYR A 79 4.38 -7.58 13.45
C TYR A 79 4.52 -8.78 12.51
N GLN A 80 3.73 -9.83 12.72
CA GLN A 80 3.77 -11.03 11.90
C GLN A 80 3.31 -10.76 10.45
N MET A 81 2.26 -9.98 10.24
CA MET A 81 1.82 -9.59 8.90
C MET A 81 2.90 -8.81 8.15
N TYR A 82 3.57 -7.87 8.83
CA TYR A 82 4.69 -7.17 8.22
C TYR A 82 5.81 -8.11 7.82
N TRP A 83 6.19 -9.04 8.70
CA TRP A 83 7.28 -9.96 8.45
C TRP A 83 6.95 -11.03 7.39
N GLN A 84 5.79 -11.63 7.48
CA GLN A 84 5.41 -12.80 6.67
C GLN A 84 4.72 -12.43 5.35
N VAL A 85 4.06 -11.29 5.29
CA VAL A 85 3.26 -10.89 4.12
C VAL A 85 3.85 -9.67 3.44
N TYR A 86 3.87 -8.50 4.11
CA TYR A 86 4.25 -7.24 3.44
C TYR A 86 5.74 -7.15 3.10
N TYR A 87 6.62 -7.75 3.90
CA TYR A 87 8.06 -7.83 3.63
C TYR A 87 8.51 -9.20 3.12
N HIS A 88 7.57 -10.00 2.62
CA HIS A 88 7.94 -11.29 2.04
C HIS A 88 8.96 -11.09 0.89
N PRO A 89 10.05 -11.86 0.83
CA PRO A 89 11.11 -11.67 -0.17
C PRO A 89 10.63 -11.66 -1.62
N VAL A 90 9.66 -12.51 -1.96
CA VAL A 90 9.06 -12.56 -3.31
C VAL A 90 8.35 -11.24 -3.63
N ALA A 91 7.49 -10.73 -2.74
CA ALA A 91 6.81 -9.45 -2.96
C ALA A 91 7.81 -8.30 -3.14
N ARG A 92 8.90 -8.29 -2.36
CA ARG A 92 9.96 -7.28 -2.48
C ARG A 92 10.79 -7.42 -3.75
N SER A 93 10.98 -8.64 -4.26
CA SER A 93 11.63 -8.84 -5.54
C SER A 93 10.80 -8.29 -6.69
N TYR A 94 9.49 -8.53 -6.71
CA TYR A 94 8.58 -7.94 -7.68
C TYR A 94 8.59 -6.41 -7.66
N GLU A 95 8.49 -5.81 -6.48
CA GLU A 95 8.59 -4.35 -6.32
C GLU A 95 9.91 -3.81 -6.89
N THR A 96 11.02 -4.51 -6.64
CA THR A 96 12.33 -4.11 -7.16
C THR A 96 12.37 -4.17 -8.67
N VAL A 97 11.89 -5.25 -9.28
CA VAL A 97 11.81 -5.40 -10.75
C VAL A 97 10.95 -4.30 -11.35
N PHE A 98 9.79 -4.02 -10.74
CA PHE A 98 8.88 -2.97 -11.14
C PHE A 98 9.55 -1.59 -11.15
N ILE A 99 10.23 -1.24 -10.06
CA ILE A 99 10.99 0.02 -9.96
C ILE A 99 12.07 0.11 -11.05
N GLN A 100 12.79 -0.96 -11.33
CA GLN A 100 13.84 -0.97 -12.36
C GLN A 100 13.21 -0.84 -13.77
N LEU A 101 12.08 -1.50 -14.02
CA LEU A 101 11.36 -1.34 -15.29
C LEU A 101 10.98 0.13 -15.51
N PHE A 102 10.35 0.78 -14.53
CA PHE A 102 9.96 2.19 -14.67
C PHE A 102 11.15 3.14 -14.80
N LYS A 103 12.28 2.87 -14.16
CA LYS A 103 13.52 3.61 -14.38
C LYS A 103 13.97 3.47 -15.84
N ARG A 104 14.00 2.25 -16.38
CA ARG A 104 14.37 1.99 -17.78
C ARG A 104 13.41 2.67 -18.75
N LEU A 105 12.09 2.57 -18.51
CA LEU A 105 11.09 3.23 -19.34
C LEU A 105 11.26 4.76 -19.35
N ASN A 106 11.59 5.37 -18.22
CA ASN A 106 11.92 6.80 -18.16
C ASN A 106 13.14 7.15 -19.02
N ASP A 107 14.17 6.31 -19.03
CA ASP A 107 15.36 6.56 -19.86
C ASP A 107 15.02 6.44 -21.35
N ILE A 108 14.24 5.43 -21.74
CA ILE A 108 13.75 5.27 -23.11
C ILE A 108 12.88 6.46 -23.51
N PHE A 109 11.98 6.92 -22.64
CA PHE A 109 11.07 8.02 -22.93
C PHE A 109 11.79 9.34 -23.24
N ARG A 110 12.94 9.59 -22.59
CA ARG A 110 13.78 10.77 -22.85
C ARG A 110 14.40 10.79 -24.23
N VAL A 111 14.65 9.61 -24.81
CA VAL A 111 15.37 9.45 -26.08
C VAL A 111 14.41 9.16 -27.24
N ASN A 112 13.40 8.33 -26.98
CA ASN A 112 12.47 7.85 -28.02
C ASN A 112 11.04 7.78 -27.46
N LYS A 113 10.25 8.81 -27.71
CA LYS A 113 8.85 8.86 -27.30
C LYS A 113 7.94 7.94 -28.13
N ASP A 114 8.31 7.66 -29.38
CA ASP A 114 7.53 6.82 -30.29
C ASP A 114 7.46 5.37 -29.82
N TYR A 115 8.41 4.96 -28.97
CA TYR A 115 8.39 3.67 -28.27
C TYR A 115 7.06 3.42 -27.52
N PHE A 116 6.39 4.49 -27.06
CA PHE A 116 5.16 4.44 -26.27
C PHE A 116 3.88 4.70 -27.09
N SER A 117 3.95 4.64 -28.41
CA SER A 117 2.80 4.93 -29.32
C SER A 117 1.58 4.05 -29.03
N ASP A 118 1.79 2.81 -28.62
CA ASP A 118 0.80 1.79 -28.27
C ASP A 118 0.54 1.69 -26.75
N MET A 119 1.33 2.37 -25.94
CA MET A 119 1.23 2.40 -24.46
C MET A 119 0.89 3.80 -23.92
N LYS A 120 -0.05 4.47 -24.56
CA LYS A 120 -0.42 5.87 -24.26
C LYS A 120 -0.84 6.09 -22.80
N VAL A 121 -1.31 5.04 -22.12
CA VAL A 121 -1.70 5.10 -20.70
C VAL A 121 -0.50 5.42 -19.80
N LEU A 122 0.73 5.06 -20.17
CA LEU A 122 1.93 5.34 -19.39
C LEU A 122 2.49 6.76 -19.62
N VAL A 123 2.19 7.39 -20.76
CA VAL A 123 2.79 8.66 -21.17
C VAL A 123 2.59 9.79 -20.14
N PRO A 124 1.38 10.05 -19.59
CA PRO A 124 1.17 11.11 -18.62
C PRO A 124 2.08 10.97 -17.37
N PHE A 125 2.30 9.74 -16.93
CA PHE A 125 3.14 9.44 -15.75
C PHE A 125 4.64 9.61 -16.04
N LEU A 126 5.07 9.29 -17.25
CA LEU A 126 6.46 9.45 -17.69
C LEU A 126 6.82 10.92 -17.99
N GLU A 127 5.84 11.73 -18.40
CA GLU A 127 6.04 13.17 -18.64
C GLU A 127 6.26 13.98 -17.35
N LYS A 128 5.96 13.41 -16.17
CA LYS A 128 6.03 14.09 -14.85
C LYS A 128 5.22 15.38 -14.76
N LYS A 129 4.13 15.45 -15.52
CA LYS A 129 3.14 16.52 -15.44
C LYS A 129 2.07 16.17 -14.39
N GLU A 130 1.25 17.16 -14.06
CA GLU A 130 0.03 16.90 -13.28
C GLU A 130 -0.86 15.96 -14.10
N VAL A 131 -1.12 14.79 -13.53
CA VAL A 131 -1.98 13.76 -14.12
C VAL A 131 -3.42 14.09 -13.74
N THR A 132 -4.33 14.13 -14.70
CA THR A 132 -5.75 14.33 -14.43
C THR A 132 -6.35 13.10 -13.71
N VAL A 133 -7.47 13.29 -13.03
CA VAL A 133 -8.18 12.20 -12.35
C VAL A 133 -8.56 11.08 -13.34
N GLU A 134 -8.96 11.45 -14.56
CA GLU A 134 -9.33 10.50 -15.61
C GLU A 134 -8.13 9.70 -16.11
N GLU A 135 -6.98 10.33 -16.31
CA GLU A 135 -5.72 9.65 -16.67
C GLU A 135 -5.26 8.72 -15.55
N TYR A 136 -5.37 9.16 -14.30
CA TYR A 136 -5.01 8.35 -13.14
C TYR A 136 -5.84 7.06 -13.06
N PHE A 137 -7.16 7.15 -13.25
CA PHE A 137 -8.04 5.98 -13.23
C PHE A 137 -7.92 5.04 -14.44
N ARG A 138 -7.26 5.48 -15.52
CA ARG A 138 -6.98 4.60 -16.67
C ARG A 138 -5.78 3.68 -16.45
N LEU A 139 -4.91 4.01 -15.50
CA LEU A 139 -3.76 3.15 -15.16
C LEU A 139 -4.18 2.23 -14.00
N ASP A 140 -4.58 1.04 -14.34
CA ASP A 140 -4.86 -0.05 -13.42
C ASP A 140 -3.86 -1.21 -13.62
N GLU A 141 -3.99 -2.26 -12.80
CA GLU A 141 -3.15 -3.44 -12.88
C GLU A 141 -3.23 -4.11 -14.26
N ASN A 142 -4.43 -4.23 -14.84
CA ASN A 142 -4.64 -4.89 -16.14
C ASN A 142 -3.96 -4.11 -17.28
N SER A 143 -4.12 -2.79 -17.30
CA SER A 143 -3.48 -1.93 -18.30
C SER A 143 -1.96 -1.97 -18.18
N LEU A 144 -1.43 -2.06 -16.95
CA LEU A 144 0.00 -2.19 -16.70
C LEU A 144 0.55 -3.54 -17.18
N LEU A 145 -0.12 -4.66 -16.85
CA LEU A 145 0.28 -6.00 -17.31
C LEU A 145 0.21 -6.09 -18.84
N TYR A 146 -0.80 -5.48 -19.47
CA TYR A 146 -0.88 -5.38 -20.92
C TYR A 146 0.30 -4.59 -21.51
N CYS A 147 0.69 -3.46 -20.89
CA CYS A 147 1.89 -2.74 -21.30
C CYS A 147 3.15 -3.60 -21.17
N CYS A 148 3.27 -4.41 -20.11
CA CYS A 148 4.40 -5.34 -19.97
C CYS A 148 4.44 -6.36 -21.12
N THR A 149 3.28 -6.89 -21.55
CA THR A 149 3.20 -7.78 -22.71
C THR A 149 3.70 -7.11 -24.01
N LEU A 150 3.31 -5.84 -24.23
CA LEU A 150 3.80 -5.07 -25.38
C LEU A 150 5.30 -4.80 -25.30
N ILE A 151 5.83 -4.52 -24.11
CA ILE A 151 7.25 -4.26 -23.89
C ILE A 151 8.12 -5.48 -24.21
N GLN A 152 7.63 -6.70 -23.94
CA GLN A 152 8.36 -7.93 -24.27
C GLN A 152 8.66 -8.05 -25.77
N GLU A 153 7.79 -7.51 -26.63
CA GLU A 153 7.90 -7.58 -28.08
C GLU A 153 8.76 -6.46 -28.69
N LYS A 154 9.24 -5.50 -27.88
CA LYS A 154 10.01 -4.34 -28.36
C LYS A 154 11.53 -4.58 -28.31
N ASP A 155 12.27 -3.74 -29.02
CA ASP A 155 13.72 -3.90 -29.25
C ASP A 155 14.58 -3.71 -27.99
N ASP A 156 14.08 -3.04 -26.94
CA ASP A 156 14.85 -2.81 -25.72
C ASP A 156 14.92 -4.06 -24.85
N LYS A 157 16.02 -4.81 -24.96
CA LYS A 157 16.22 -6.10 -24.28
C LYS A 157 16.16 -5.99 -22.75
N ILE A 158 16.56 -4.85 -22.17
CA ILE A 158 16.53 -4.67 -20.71
C ILE A 158 15.08 -4.48 -20.23
N ALA A 159 14.32 -3.64 -20.94
CA ALA A 159 12.90 -3.44 -20.61
C ALA A 159 12.10 -4.73 -20.85
N ALA A 160 12.39 -5.47 -21.92
CA ALA A 160 11.74 -6.73 -22.24
C ALA A 160 12.01 -7.80 -21.16
N ASP A 161 13.25 -7.98 -20.70
CA ASP A 161 13.60 -8.92 -19.62
C ASP A 161 12.91 -8.53 -18.30
N LEU A 162 12.88 -7.24 -17.95
CA LEU A 162 12.21 -6.77 -16.73
C LEU A 162 10.69 -6.95 -16.81
N ALA A 163 10.09 -6.73 -17.97
CA ALA A 163 8.66 -6.97 -18.19
C ALA A 163 8.32 -8.47 -18.12
N ASP A 164 9.18 -9.33 -18.69
CA ASP A 164 9.03 -10.79 -18.59
C ASP A 164 9.00 -11.29 -17.16
N ARG A 165 9.91 -10.79 -16.30
CA ARG A 165 9.96 -11.14 -14.85
C ARG A 165 8.75 -10.66 -14.05
N LEU A 166 8.00 -9.70 -14.56
CA LEU A 166 6.75 -9.26 -13.90
C LEU A 166 5.55 -10.10 -14.34
N LEU A 167 5.63 -10.73 -15.52
CA LEU A 167 4.55 -11.56 -16.08
C LEU A 167 4.69 -13.05 -15.70
N ASN A 168 5.91 -13.53 -15.46
CA ASN A 168 6.29 -14.91 -15.17
C ASN A 168 7.12 -15.03 -13.91
#